data_61cc8b92514da084c46d77b70ad59aeb
#
_entry.id   61cc8b92514da084c46d77b70ad59aeb
#
_cell.length_a   1.000
_cell.length_b   1.000
_cell.length_c   1.000
_cell.angle_alpha   90.00
_cell.angle_beta   90.00
_cell.angle_gamma   90.00
#
_symmetry.space_group_name_H-M   'P 1'
#
loop_
_entity.id
_entity.type
_entity.pdbx_description
1 polymer ?
#
loop_
_entity_poly.entity_id
_entity_poly.type
_entity_poly.pdbx_seq_one_letter_code
_entity_poly.pdbx_strand_id
1 'polypeptide(L)'
;PVILLSYLFPFVKMGDYMMISGILCLMASVMLMYGWLRKRGFPGKISFFTAWMYLLSGPMIFHSYSQVMFVNYMPFLCLAFMGVDRFFEKRKSGLYTISVFLMIMTSFYFSIGGMLALVLYGLHRYFQMQDKEDRKVTVFGFLSDGFRFLMPMMTAVLMSGILLVPTAVALLGRGGSSSGSTQVFGGAGIVSMLKLLLIPDIQILRLLYTPYGIGLTTVAITVLVTGLCYRKSYERVLVYGCIIVLTVPLFAFLLNGGLYIRDKAMIPFLPLLCYLMADYFRKQENKEIQNENHHIFLL
;
A
#
# COMPACT_ATOMS: atom_id res chain seq x y z
N PRO A 1 6.83 -3.53 -17.62
CA PRO A 1 7.21 -4.85 -18.11
C PRO A 1 6.03 -5.59 -18.73
N VAL A 2 4.81 -5.52 -18.15
CA VAL A 2 3.64 -6.25 -18.66
C VAL A 2 3.35 -5.89 -20.13
N ILE A 3 3.36 -4.61 -20.48
CA ILE A 3 3.15 -4.17 -21.88
C ILE A 3 4.29 -4.64 -22.80
N LEU A 4 5.53 -4.65 -22.32
CA LEU A 4 6.66 -5.12 -23.15
C LEU A 4 6.55 -6.62 -23.51
N LEU A 5 5.92 -7.42 -22.65
CA LEU A 5 5.67 -8.82 -22.94
C LEU A 5 4.71 -9.02 -24.10
N SER A 6 3.88 -8.03 -24.47
CA SER A 6 2.98 -8.13 -25.62
C SER A 6 3.73 -8.33 -26.95
N TYR A 7 4.96 -7.81 -27.05
CA TYR A 7 5.80 -8.01 -28.24
C TYR A 7 6.20 -9.47 -28.48
N LEU A 8 6.12 -10.33 -27.44
CA LEU A 8 6.32 -11.78 -27.58
C LEU A 8 5.12 -12.48 -28.20
N PHE A 9 3.95 -11.81 -28.22
CA PHE A 9 2.68 -12.36 -28.70
C PHE A 9 2.06 -11.47 -29.79
N PRO A 10 2.75 -11.23 -30.93
CA PRO A 10 2.30 -10.29 -31.95
C PRO A 10 1.01 -10.72 -32.66
N PHE A 11 0.63 -12.00 -32.52
CA PHE A 11 -0.60 -12.58 -33.06
C PHE A 11 -1.84 -12.30 -32.19
N VAL A 12 -1.67 -11.79 -30.96
CA VAL A 12 -2.79 -11.45 -30.06
C VAL A 12 -3.11 -9.97 -30.23
N LYS A 13 -4.39 -9.65 -30.41
CA LYS A 13 -4.83 -8.25 -30.46
C LYS A 13 -4.51 -7.57 -29.13
N MET A 14 -4.01 -6.32 -29.19
CA MET A 14 -3.58 -5.58 -28.01
C MET A 14 -4.67 -5.44 -26.94
N GLY A 15 -5.93 -5.28 -27.36
CA GLY A 15 -7.08 -5.23 -26.42
C GLY A 15 -7.25 -6.51 -25.63
N ASP A 16 -7.19 -7.66 -26.32
CA ASP A 16 -7.32 -8.99 -25.70
C ASP A 16 -6.13 -9.27 -24.78
N TYR A 17 -4.91 -8.92 -25.23
CA TYR A 17 -3.70 -9.02 -24.41
C TYR A 17 -3.81 -8.20 -23.10
N MET A 18 -4.27 -6.96 -23.21
CA MET A 18 -4.45 -6.08 -22.03
C MET A 18 -5.45 -6.66 -21.03
N MET A 19 -6.56 -7.19 -21.51
CA MET A 19 -7.58 -7.83 -20.68
C MET A 19 -7.04 -9.10 -19.99
N ILE A 20 -6.43 -9.99 -20.74
CA ILE A 20 -5.86 -11.24 -20.21
C ILE A 20 -4.76 -10.93 -19.18
N SER A 21 -3.84 -10.03 -19.51
CA SER A 21 -2.75 -9.63 -18.61
C SER A 21 -3.28 -8.98 -17.33
N GLY A 22 -4.35 -8.19 -17.42
CA GLY A 22 -5.02 -7.61 -16.25
C GLY A 22 -5.61 -8.65 -15.32
N ILE A 23 -6.34 -9.63 -15.87
CA ILE A 23 -6.89 -10.75 -15.09
C ILE A 23 -5.78 -11.56 -14.43
N LEU A 24 -4.71 -11.89 -15.16
CA LEU A 24 -3.57 -12.62 -14.61
C LEU A 24 -2.86 -11.84 -13.50
N CYS A 25 -2.66 -10.54 -13.66
CA CYS A 25 -2.09 -9.67 -12.62
C CYS A 25 -3.00 -9.59 -11.39
N LEU A 26 -4.32 -9.51 -11.59
CA LEU A 26 -5.29 -9.52 -10.51
C LEU A 26 -5.21 -10.83 -9.71
N MET A 27 -5.26 -11.98 -10.38
CA MET A 27 -5.11 -13.29 -9.75
C MET A 27 -3.78 -13.42 -9.02
N ALA A 28 -2.68 -13.02 -9.67
CA ALA A 28 -1.35 -13.05 -9.06
C ALA A 28 -1.28 -12.17 -7.81
N SER A 29 -1.88 -10.99 -7.82
CA SER A 29 -1.88 -10.09 -6.66
C SER A 29 -2.62 -10.69 -5.46
N VAL A 30 -3.76 -11.34 -5.69
CA VAL A 30 -4.55 -12.01 -4.64
C VAL A 30 -3.80 -13.22 -4.07
N MET A 31 -3.20 -14.04 -4.95
CA MET A 31 -2.38 -15.18 -4.52
C MET A 31 -1.16 -14.74 -3.69
N LEU A 32 -0.49 -13.67 -4.13
CA LEU A 32 0.66 -13.11 -3.42
C LEU A 32 0.25 -12.48 -2.09
N MET A 33 -0.90 -11.80 -2.03
CA MET A 33 -1.45 -11.28 -0.78
C MET A 33 -1.74 -12.42 0.21
N TYR A 34 -2.42 -13.46 -0.23
CA TYR A 34 -2.65 -14.66 0.59
C TYR A 34 -1.33 -15.28 1.06
N GLY A 35 -0.38 -15.51 0.15
CA GLY A 35 0.92 -16.09 0.44
C GLY A 35 1.75 -15.25 1.41
N TRP A 36 1.69 -13.91 1.27
CA TRP A 36 2.34 -13.00 2.20
C TRP A 36 1.78 -13.12 3.62
N LEU A 37 0.45 -13.08 3.77
CA LEU A 37 -0.21 -13.24 5.07
C LEU A 37 0.11 -14.60 5.71
N ARG A 38 0.07 -15.69 4.92
CA ARG A 38 0.44 -17.03 5.40
C ARG A 38 1.89 -17.08 5.89
N LYS A 39 2.81 -16.48 5.15
CA LYS A 39 4.22 -16.39 5.53
C LYS A 39 4.43 -15.58 6.80
N ARG A 40 3.57 -14.58 7.05
CA ARG A 40 3.55 -13.80 8.29
C ARG A 40 2.96 -14.54 9.49
N GLY A 41 2.50 -15.77 9.30
CA GLY A 41 1.96 -16.63 10.37
C GLY A 41 0.48 -16.42 10.67
N PHE A 42 -0.26 -15.75 9.79
CA PHE A 42 -1.70 -15.62 9.95
C PHE A 42 -2.41 -16.97 9.68
N PRO A 43 -3.49 -17.31 10.42
CA PRO A 43 -4.32 -18.48 10.17
C PRO A 43 -4.83 -18.53 8.73
N GLY A 44 -4.98 -19.74 8.17
CA GLY A 44 -5.43 -19.92 6.78
C GLY A 44 -6.75 -19.26 6.47
N LYS A 45 -7.73 -19.36 7.40
CA LYS A 45 -9.05 -18.73 7.29
C LYS A 45 -8.93 -17.20 7.19
N ILE A 46 -8.22 -16.58 8.11
CA ILE A 46 -8.03 -15.12 8.13
C ILE A 46 -7.33 -14.65 6.85
N SER A 47 -6.25 -15.34 6.46
CA SER A 47 -5.52 -15.01 5.22
C SER A 47 -6.40 -15.10 4.00
N PHE A 48 -7.26 -16.12 3.91
CA PHE A 48 -8.17 -16.31 2.80
C PHE A 48 -9.25 -15.20 2.75
N PHE A 49 -9.94 -14.95 3.85
CA PHE A 49 -10.96 -13.90 3.89
C PHE A 49 -10.37 -12.51 3.63
N THR A 50 -9.20 -12.21 4.17
CA THR A 50 -8.53 -10.93 3.90
C THR A 50 -8.10 -10.79 2.45
N ALA A 51 -7.62 -11.86 1.80
CA ALA A 51 -7.30 -11.84 0.38
C ALA A 51 -8.57 -11.66 -0.48
N TRP A 52 -9.71 -12.20 -0.08
CA TRP A 52 -11.00 -11.94 -0.69
C TRP A 52 -11.45 -10.48 -0.53
N MET A 53 -11.33 -9.91 0.67
CA MET A 53 -11.63 -8.49 0.90
C MET A 53 -10.72 -7.59 0.05
N TYR A 54 -9.47 -7.95 -0.10
CA TYR A 54 -8.53 -7.26 -1.00
C TYR A 54 -9.02 -7.31 -2.46
N LEU A 55 -9.40 -8.48 -2.96
CA LEU A 55 -9.96 -8.65 -4.31
C LEU A 55 -11.23 -7.83 -4.53
N LEU A 56 -12.14 -7.88 -3.56
CA LEU A 56 -13.46 -7.22 -3.63
C LEU A 56 -13.41 -5.73 -3.25
N SER A 57 -12.25 -5.18 -2.98
CA SER A 57 -12.12 -3.74 -2.73
C SER A 57 -12.49 -2.92 -3.96
N GLY A 58 -13.09 -1.75 -3.73
CA GLY A 58 -13.54 -0.86 -4.79
C GLY A 58 -12.47 -0.56 -5.85
N PRO A 59 -11.23 -0.19 -5.48
CA PRO A 59 -10.17 0.05 -6.46
C PRO A 59 -9.82 -1.17 -7.31
N MET A 60 -9.79 -2.37 -6.72
CA MET A 60 -9.46 -3.59 -7.46
C MET A 60 -10.56 -3.95 -8.46
N ILE A 61 -11.83 -3.84 -8.07
CA ILE A 61 -12.97 -4.09 -8.97
C ILE A 61 -13.00 -3.05 -10.09
N PHE A 62 -13.00 -1.75 -9.75
CA PHE A 62 -13.15 -0.68 -10.73
C PHE A 62 -12.01 -0.70 -11.76
N HIS A 63 -10.78 -0.80 -11.30
CA HIS A 63 -9.62 -0.74 -12.20
C HIS A 63 -9.36 -2.04 -12.97
N SER A 64 -9.96 -3.16 -12.57
CA SER A 64 -9.85 -4.41 -13.34
C SER A 64 -10.49 -4.31 -14.72
N TYR A 65 -11.52 -3.46 -14.89
CA TYR A 65 -12.19 -3.28 -16.19
C TYR A 65 -12.01 -1.89 -16.80
N SER A 66 -11.74 -0.86 -15.99
CA SER A 66 -11.67 0.52 -16.49
C SER A 66 -10.24 0.97 -16.82
N GLN A 67 -9.28 0.71 -15.92
CA GLN A 67 -7.90 1.17 -16.06
C GLN A 67 -6.92 0.10 -15.57
N VAL A 68 -6.80 -0.96 -16.34
CA VAL A 68 -6.04 -2.18 -16.01
C VAL A 68 -4.60 -1.90 -15.55
N MET A 69 -3.98 -0.80 -16.03
CA MET A 69 -2.64 -0.40 -15.60
C MET A 69 -2.52 -0.17 -14.08
N PHE A 70 -3.62 0.15 -13.40
CA PHE A 70 -3.64 0.39 -11.96
C PHE A 70 -3.64 -0.91 -11.15
N VAL A 71 -4.04 -2.01 -11.74
CA VAL A 71 -4.03 -3.33 -11.11
C VAL A 71 -2.74 -4.07 -11.42
N ASN A 72 -2.16 -3.84 -12.60
CA ASN A 72 -0.98 -4.56 -13.08
C ASN A 72 0.28 -4.37 -12.22
N TYR A 73 0.39 -3.29 -11.43
CA TYR A 73 1.52 -3.09 -10.52
C TYR A 73 1.34 -3.79 -9.16
N MET A 74 0.10 -4.14 -8.78
CA MET A 74 -0.22 -4.72 -7.46
C MET A 74 0.52 -6.02 -7.14
N PRO A 75 0.72 -6.98 -8.07
CA PRO A 75 1.51 -8.18 -7.79
C PRO A 75 2.94 -7.84 -7.35
N PHE A 76 3.55 -6.86 -8.00
CA PHE A 76 4.92 -6.42 -7.68
C PHE A 76 5.00 -5.70 -6.34
N LEU A 77 3.96 -4.96 -5.97
CA LEU A 77 3.85 -4.36 -4.64
C LEU A 77 3.71 -5.45 -3.55
N CYS A 78 2.86 -6.46 -3.75
CA CYS A 78 2.75 -7.59 -2.82
C CYS A 78 4.08 -8.36 -2.69
N LEU A 79 4.78 -8.58 -3.81
CA LEU A 79 6.14 -9.16 -3.81
C LEU A 79 7.13 -8.28 -3.06
N ALA A 80 7.02 -6.94 -3.17
CA ALA A 80 7.89 -6.02 -2.46
C ALA A 80 7.69 -6.10 -0.94
N PHE A 81 6.46 -6.24 -0.45
CA PHE A 81 6.19 -6.51 0.98
C PHE A 81 6.85 -7.83 1.44
N MET A 82 6.74 -8.91 0.65
CA MET A 82 7.45 -10.15 0.93
C MET A 82 8.98 -9.98 0.87
N GLY A 83 9.46 -9.10 -0.01
CA GLY A 83 10.86 -8.72 -0.11
C GLY A 83 11.37 -8.00 1.14
N VAL A 84 10.57 -7.08 1.69
CA VAL A 84 10.85 -6.39 2.96
C VAL A 84 10.95 -7.41 4.11
N ASP A 85 10.01 -8.35 4.21
CA ASP A 85 10.10 -9.40 5.23
C ASP A 85 11.40 -10.20 5.10
N ARG A 86 11.75 -10.61 3.88
CA ARG A 86 12.99 -11.36 3.63
C ARG A 86 14.25 -10.55 3.95
N PHE A 87 14.20 -9.23 3.72
CA PHE A 87 15.27 -8.33 4.09
C PHE A 87 15.49 -8.32 5.62
N PHE A 88 14.42 -8.16 6.40
CA PHE A 88 14.52 -8.17 7.86
C PHE A 88 14.90 -9.54 8.43
N GLU A 89 14.34 -10.63 7.90
CA GLU A 89 14.56 -11.99 8.41
C GLU A 89 15.92 -12.58 8.00
N LYS A 90 16.34 -12.35 6.75
CA LYS A 90 17.50 -13.04 6.15
C LYS A 90 18.60 -12.09 5.66
N ARG A 91 18.42 -10.80 5.81
CA ARG A 91 19.31 -9.74 5.27
C ARG A 91 19.53 -9.85 3.75
N LYS A 92 18.58 -10.42 3.00
CA LYS A 92 18.65 -10.57 1.52
C LYS A 92 17.75 -9.54 0.87
N SER A 93 18.34 -8.62 0.08
CA SER A 93 17.66 -7.49 -0.56
C SER A 93 17.20 -7.76 -1.99
N GLY A 94 17.68 -8.82 -2.66
CA GLY A 94 17.46 -9.03 -4.10
C GLY A 94 15.96 -9.05 -4.49
N LEU A 95 15.11 -9.79 -3.75
CA LEU A 95 13.67 -9.80 -4.02
C LEU A 95 13.05 -8.42 -3.84
N TYR A 96 13.46 -7.67 -2.80
CA TYR A 96 12.97 -6.33 -2.53
C TYR A 96 13.35 -5.37 -3.67
N THR A 97 14.62 -5.34 -4.09
CA THR A 97 15.10 -4.51 -5.21
C THR A 97 14.36 -4.81 -6.51
N ILE A 98 14.29 -6.10 -6.90
CA ILE A 98 13.65 -6.50 -8.15
C ILE A 98 12.15 -6.18 -8.14
N SER A 99 11.47 -6.41 -7.03
CA SER A 99 10.04 -6.12 -6.93
C SER A 99 9.75 -4.63 -7.03
N VAL A 100 10.53 -3.78 -6.37
CA VAL A 100 10.40 -2.32 -6.48
C VAL A 100 10.73 -1.85 -7.88
N PHE A 101 11.76 -2.39 -8.52
CA PHE A 101 12.10 -2.09 -9.92
C PHE A 101 10.92 -2.43 -10.85
N LEU A 102 10.36 -3.63 -10.76
CA LEU A 102 9.23 -4.05 -11.59
C LEU A 102 7.97 -3.23 -11.31
N MET A 103 7.75 -2.83 -10.05
CA MET A 103 6.67 -1.93 -9.67
C MET A 103 6.80 -0.57 -10.36
N ILE A 104 7.98 0.05 -10.34
CA ILE A 104 8.26 1.33 -11.00
C ILE A 104 8.10 1.20 -12.53
N MET A 105 8.66 0.15 -13.11
CA MET A 105 8.58 -0.11 -14.55
C MET A 105 7.14 -0.40 -15.03
N THR A 106 6.25 -0.82 -14.13
CA THR A 106 4.85 -1.07 -14.48
C THR A 106 4.01 0.19 -14.34
N SER A 107 4.21 0.96 -13.27
CA SER A 107 3.50 2.21 -13.02
C SER A 107 4.34 3.16 -12.17
N PHE A 108 5.04 4.09 -12.83
CA PHE A 108 5.85 5.09 -12.13
C PHE A 108 4.99 5.94 -11.17
N TYR A 109 3.75 6.24 -11.55
CA TYR A 109 2.85 7.08 -10.79
C TYR A 109 2.49 6.47 -9.42
N PHE A 110 2.07 5.21 -9.37
CA PHE A 110 1.71 4.53 -8.12
C PHE A 110 2.93 4.06 -7.32
N SER A 111 4.10 4.00 -7.95
CA SER A 111 5.32 3.56 -7.28
C SER A 111 5.71 4.46 -6.12
N ILE A 112 5.45 5.77 -6.20
CA ILE A 112 5.75 6.71 -5.12
C ILE A 112 4.93 6.33 -3.88
N GLY A 113 3.61 6.13 -4.03
CA GLY A 113 2.75 5.67 -2.95
C GLY A 113 3.13 4.28 -2.44
N GLY A 114 3.48 3.37 -3.37
CA GLY A 114 3.96 2.04 -3.03
C GLY A 114 5.26 2.06 -2.21
N MET A 115 6.22 2.89 -2.59
CA MET A 115 7.47 3.07 -1.82
C MET A 115 7.19 3.62 -0.42
N LEU A 116 6.28 4.59 -0.29
CA LEU A 116 5.88 5.11 1.01
C LEU A 116 5.19 4.03 1.88
N ALA A 117 4.31 3.21 1.29
CA ALA A 117 3.70 2.07 1.98
C ALA A 117 4.75 1.06 2.45
N LEU A 118 5.78 0.77 1.63
CA LEU A 118 6.90 -0.09 1.99
C LEU A 118 7.75 0.51 3.12
N VAL A 119 7.95 1.83 3.14
CA VAL A 119 8.66 2.52 4.23
C VAL A 119 7.87 2.40 5.54
N LEU A 120 6.56 2.65 5.53
CA LEU A 120 5.72 2.47 6.73
C LEU A 120 5.76 1.03 7.25
N TYR A 121 5.67 0.06 6.34
CA TYR A 121 5.79 -1.34 6.71
C TYR A 121 7.19 -1.69 7.22
N GLY A 122 8.23 -1.14 6.62
CA GLY A 122 9.62 -1.29 7.05
C GLY A 122 9.84 -0.76 8.47
N LEU A 123 9.28 0.41 8.80
CA LEU A 123 9.30 0.96 10.15
C LEU A 123 8.60 0.02 11.15
N HIS A 124 7.41 -0.48 10.80
CA HIS A 124 6.71 -1.47 11.62
C HIS A 124 7.57 -2.72 11.86
N ARG A 125 8.21 -3.25 10.82
CA ARG A 125 9.10 -4.43 10.92
C ARG A 125 10.34 -4.15 11.75
N TYR A 126 10.92 -2.98 11.60
CA TYR A 126 12.08 -2.57 12.41
C TYR A 126 11.74 -2.57 13.90
N PHE A 127 10.69 -1.86 14.31
CA PHE A 127 10.29 -1.84 15.71
C PHE A 127 9.84 -3.20 16.23
N GLN A 128 9.20 -4.03 15.39
CA GLN A 128 8.83 -5.40 15.75
C GLN A 128 10.06 -6.28 16.03
N MET A 129 11.15 -6.11 15.27
CA MET A 129 12.38 -6.86 15.49
C MET A 129 13.13 -6.38 16.74
N GLN A 130 13.13 -5.07 17.00
CA GLN A 130 13.72 -4.51 18.22
C GLN A 130 12.99 -5.01 19.47
N ASP A 131 11.65 -5.06 19.45
CA ASP A 131 10.84 -5.58 20.55
C ASP A 131 11.14 -7.07 20.82
N LYS A 132 11.29 -7.87 19.76
CA LYS A 132 11.64 -9.30 19.88
C LYS A 132 13.03 -9.55 20.45
N GLU A 133 13.99 -8.69 20.12
CA GLU A 133 15.38 -8.83 20.53
C GLU A 133 15.68 -8.08 21.84
N ASP A 134 14.69 -7.48 22.46
CA ASP A 134 14.78 -6.62 23.67
C ASP A 134 15.92 -5.57 23.56
N ARG A 135 16.11 -5.05 22.35
CA ARG A 135 17.15 -4.07 22.06
C ARG A 135 16.61 -2.64 22.21
N LYS A 136 17.37 -1.81 22.93
CA LYS A 136 17.06 -0.37 22.99
C LYS A 136 17.33 0.28 21.64
N VAL A 137 16.34 1.04 21.17
CA VAL A 137 16.47 1.82 19.93
C VAL A 137 17.47 2.96 20.15
N THR A 138 18.59 2.90 19.46
CA THR A 138 19.60 3.98 19.45
C THR A 138 19.41 4.79 18.16
N VAL A 139 19.52 6.12 18.25
CA VAL A 139 19.36 7.01 17.07
C VAL A 139 20.31 6.62 15.94
N PHE A 140 21.57 6.35 16.27
CA PHE A 140 22.57 5.95 15.27
C PHE A 140 22.24 4.59 14.64
N GLY A 141 21.79 3.61 15.45
CA GLY A 141 21.33 2.30 14.95
C GLY A 141 20.13 2.44 14.01
N PHE A 142 19.14 3.26 14.39
CA PHE A 142 17.97 3.54 13.56
C PHE A 142 18.34 4.15 12.20
N LEU A 143 19.22 5.14 12.19
CA LEU A 143 19.69 5.78 10.95
C LEU A 143 20.48 4.80 10.08
N SER A 144 21.38 3.99 10.67
CA SER A 144 22.17 3.00 9.95
C SER A 144 21.29 1.90 9.33
N ASP A 145 20.37 1.33 10.09
CA ASP A 145 19.46 0.30 9.59
C ASP A 145 18.44 0.87 8.60
N GLY A 146 17.99 2.11 8.82
CA GLY A 146 17.13 2.85 7.89
C GLY A 146 17.84 3.09 6.55
N PHE A 147 19.10 3.50 6.57
CA PHE A 147 19.89 3.67 5.35
C PHE A 147 20.05 2.34 4.60
N ARG A 148 20.40 1.26 5.32
CA ARG A 148 20.50 -0.09 4.74
C ARG A 148 19.19 -0.57 4.14
N PHE A 149 18.05 -0.23 4.76
CA PHE A 149 16.72 -0.55 4.25
C PHE A 149 16.36 0.24 2.99
N LEU A 150 16.75 1.51 2.92
CA LEU A 150 16.46 2.37 1.76
C LEU A 150 17.37 2.07 0.56
N MET A 151 18.58 1.54 0.76
CA MET A 151 19.54 1.25 -0.32
C MET A 151 18.95 0.37 -1.44
N PRO A 152 18.30 -0.78 -1.17
CA PRO A 152 17.66 -1.60 -2.20
C PRO A 152 16.59 -0.85 -3.00
N MET A 153 15.81 0.03 -2.33
CA MET A 153 14.81 0.86 -2.96
C MET A 153 15.46 1.91 -3.88
N MET A 154 16.50 2.59 -3.40
CA MET A 154 17.26 3.56 -4.21
C MET A 154 17.91 2.88 -5.42
N THR A 155 18.47 1.69 -5.25
CA THR A 155 19.02 0.91 -6.35
C THR A 155 17.95 0.62 -7.41
N ALA A 156 16.75 0.23 -6.99
CA ALA A 156 15.62 -0.01 -7.91
C ALA A 156 15.20 1.26 -8.65
N VAL A 157 15.18 2.41 -7.98
CA VAL A 157 14.88 3.73 -8.59
C VAL A 157 15.94 4.07 -9.64
N LEU A 158 17.24 3.91 -9.31
CA LEU A 158 18.33 4.17 -10.25
C LEU A 158 18.27 3.25 -11.48
N MET A 159 18.02 1.96 -11.28
CA MET A 159 17.80 1.00 -12.39
C MET A 159 16.61 1.39 -13.27
N SER A 160 15.58 2.03 -12.71
CA SER A 160 14.40 2.50 -13.43
C SER A 160 14.63 3.84 -14.14
N GLY A 161 15.82 4.43 -14.06
CA GLY A 161 16.16 5.72 -14.66
C GLY A 161 15.86 5.79 -16.16
N ILE A 162 16.00 4.68 -16.89
CA ILE A 162 15.66 4.57 -18.30
C ILE A 162 14.19 4.96 -18.60
N LEU A 163 13.28 4.72 -17.68
CA LEU A 163 11.87 5.13 -17.77
C LEU A 163 11.62 6.47 -17.08
N LEU A 164 12.22 6.67 -15.90
CA LEU A 164 11.91 7.82 -15.05
C LEU A 164 12.46 9.13 -15.64
N VAL A 165 13.65 9.12 -16.24
CA VAL A 165 14.27 10.35 -16.79
C VAL A 165 13.45 10.91 -17.96
N PRO A 166 13.11 10.15 -19.02
CA PRO A 166 12.25 10.67 -20.09
C PRO A 166 10.88 11.12 -19.59
N THR A 167 10.30 10.37 -18.63
CA THR A 167 9.01 10.73 -18.04
C THR A 167 9.08 12.04 -17.27
N ALA A 168 10.12 12.25 -16.47
CA ALA A 168 10.34 13.50 -15.74
C ALA A 168 10.51 14.69 -16.68
N VAL A 169 11.31 14.55 -17.73
CA VAL A 169 11.50 15.60 -18.75
C VAL A 169 10.17 15.95 -19.43
N ALA A 170 9.38 14.93 -19.81
CA ALA A 170 8.07 15.13 -20.43
C ALA A 170 7.06 15.82 -19.50
N LEU A 171 7.09 15.52 -18.19
CA LEU A 171 6.23 16.16 -17.19
C LEU A 171 6.62 17.61 -16.93
N LEU A 172 7.92 17.90 -16.82
CA LEU A 172 8.43 19.27 -16.63
C LEU A 172 8.10 20.17 -17.84
N GLY A 173 8.12 19.61 -19.05
CA GLY A 173 7.77 20.35 -20.28
C GLY A 173 6.28 20.67 -20.41
N ARG A 174 5.38 20.05 -19.63
CA ARG A 174 3.92 20.26 -19.73
C ARG A 174 3.40 21.50 -19.00
N GLY A 175 4.22 22.27 -18.29
CA GLY A 175 3.80 23.48 -17.57
C GLY A 175 2.61 23.21 -16.63
N GLY A 176 2.86 22.97 -15.34
CA GLY A 176 1.83 22.65 -14.38
C GLY A 176 0.79 23.78 -14.23
N SER A 177 -0.49 23.46 -14.39
CA SER A 177 -1.56 24.35 -13.95
C SER A 177 -1.57 24.36 -12.41
N SER A 178 -1.18 25.49 -11.82
CA SER A 178 -0.97 25.71 -10.37
C SER A 178 -2.25 25.78 -9.52
N SER A 179 -3.35 25.19 -9.95
CA SER A 179 -4.66 25.31 -9.26
C SER A 179 -4.81 24.45 -7.99
N GLY A 180 -3.80 23.68 -7.61
CA GLY A 180 -3.90 22.74 -6.48
C GLY A 180 -3.38 23.23 -5.13
N SER A 181 -2.59 24.31 -5.08
CA SER A 181 -1.85 24.68 -3.88
C SER A 181 -2.70 25.24 -2.73
N THR A 182 -3.83 25.88 -3.04
CA THR A 182 -4.71 26.49 -2.03
C THR A 182 -5.57 25.48 -1.25
N GLN A 183 -5.75 24.27 -1.77
CA GLN A 183 -6.57 23.25 -1.10
C GLN A 183 -5.79 22.34 -0.14
N VAL A 184 -4.45 22.36 -0.21
CA VAL A 184 -3.58 21.45 0.57
C VAL A 184 -3.67 21.70 2.07
N PHE A 185 -3.85 22.96 2.47
CA PHE A 185 -3.86 23.40 3.86
C PHE A 185 -5.25 23.80 4.39
N GLY A 186 -6.29 23.67 3.58
CA GLY A 186 -7.66 24.00 3.97
C GLY A 186 -8.35 22.87 4.76
N GLY A 187 -9.07 23.20 5.82
CA GLY A 187 -9.86 22.23 6.60
C GLY A 187 -10.87 21.45 5.77
N ALA A 188 -11.35 21.99 4.65
CA ALA A 188 -12.18 21.31 3.67
C ALA A 188 -11.48 20.10 3.03
N GLY A 189 -10.15 20.14 2.87
CA GLY A 189 -9.37 19.02 2.34
C GLY A 189 -9.34 17.83 3.29
N ILE A 190 -9.17 18.06 4.60
CA ILE A 190 -9.19 17.01 5.63
C ILE A 190 -10.57 16.36 5.69
N VAL A 191 -11.64 17.17 5.67
CA VAL A 191 -13.03 16.67 5.69
C VAL A 191 -13.33 15.83 4.45
N SER A 192 -12.83 16.22 3.27
CA SER A 192 -13.03 15.43 2.04
C SER A 192 -12.31 14.08 2.10
N MET A 193 -11.10 14.02 2.68
CA MET A 193 -10.35 12.77 2.89
C MET A 193 -11.04 11.86 3.92
N LEU A 194 -11.54 12.41 5.03
CA LEU A 194 -12.32 11.65 6.00
C LEU A 194 -13.61 11.10 5.39
N LYS A 195 -14.29 11.89 4.56
CA LYS A 195 -15.48 11.41 3.81
C LYS A 195 -15.14 10.23 2.89
N LEU A 196 -13.96 10.20 2.27
CA LEU A 196 -13.52 9.10 1.42
C LEU A 196 -13.27 7.80 2.18
N LEU A 197 -12.85 7.89 3.45
CA LEU A 197 -12.74 6.74 4.33
C LEU A 197 -14.11 6.22 4.80
N LEU A 198 -15.08 7.12 4.99
CA LEU A 198 -16.39 6.82 5.61
C LEU A 198 -17.49 6.50 4.58
N ILE A 199 -17.52 7.22 3.47
CA ILE A 199 -18.65 7.20 2.53
C ILE A 199 -18.71 5.98 1.60
N PRO A 200 -17.62 5.33 1.16
CA PRO A 200 -17.70 4.17 0.28
C PRO A 200 -18.55 3.03 0.83
N ASP A 201 -18.60 2.90 2.16
CA ASP A 201 -19.34 1.83 2.82
C ASP A 201 -20.85 2.08 2.88
N ILE A 202 -21.27 3.34 2.81
CA ILE A 202 -22.70 3.72 2.92
C ILE A 202 -23.35 3.77 1.53
N GLN A 203 -22.57 3.89 0.46
CA GLN A 203 -23.09 4.04 -0.90
C GLN A 203 -22.58 2.94 -1.83
N ILE A 204 -23.19 1.75 -1.74
CA ILE A 204 -22.90 0.59 -2.61
C ILE A 204 -22.86 0.97 -4.09
N LEU A 205 -23.75 1.90 -4.54
CA LEU A 205 -23.76 2.40 -5.92
C LEU A 205 -22.51 3.23 -6.26
N ARG A 206 -21.92 3.94 -5.30
CA ARG A 206 -20.68 4.69 -5.54
C ARG A 206 -19.44 3.79 -5.52
N LEU A 207 -19.49 2.63 -4.90
CA LEU A 207 -18.40 1.66 -4.91
C LEU A 207 -18.03 1.24 -6.35
N LEU A 208 -19.03 1.12 -7.21
CA LEU A 208 -18.87 0.81 -8.64
C LEU A 208 -18.47 2.03 -9.49
N TYR A 209 -18.81 3.26 -9.06
CA TYR A 209 -18.65 4.46 -9.86
C TYR A 209 -17.58 5.44 -9.33
N THR A 210 -17.11 5.30 -8.10
CA THR A 210 -15.99 6.09 -7.55
C THR A 210 -14.70 5.26 -7.54
N PRO A 211 -13.82 5.46 -8.54
CA PRO A 211 -12.59 4.67 -8.69
C PRO A 211 -11.54 4.93 -7.61
N TYR A 212 -11.78 5.87 -6.71
CA TYR A 212 -10.74 6.47 -5.90
C TYR A 212 -10.89 6.26 -4.39
N GLY A 213 -12.00 5.67 -3.93
CA GLY A 213 -12.16 5.28 -2.54
C GLY A 213 -11.32 4.04 -2.20
N ILE A 214 -10.99 3.84 -0.92
CA ILE A 214 -10.29 2.63 -0.46
C ILE A 214 -11.18 1.39 -0.66
N GLY A 215 -12.51 1.57 -0.58
CA GLY A 215 -13.51 0.54 -0.87
C GLY A 215 -13.34 -0.75 -0.06
N LEU A 216 -12.62 -0.67 1.05
CA LEU A 216 -12.64 -1.66 2.10
C LEU A 216 -13.77 -1.29 3.05
N THR A 217 -14.59 -2.25 3.40
CA THR A 217 -15.78 -2.09 4.24
C THR A 217 -15.52 -1.29 5.53
N THR A 218 -16.57 -0.91 6.26
CA THR A 218 -16.51 -0.26 7.60
C THR A 218 -15.51 -0.93 8.54
N VAL A 219 -15.18 -2.19 8.30
CA VAL A 219 -14.15 -2.94 9.05
C VAL A 219 -12.80 -2.24 9.01
N ALA A 220 -12.40 -1.63 7.88
CA ALA A 220 -11.11 -0.93 7.81
C ALA A 220 -11.05 0.25 8.78
N ILE A 221 -12.14 1.00 8.94
CA ILE A 221 -12.22 2.12 9.87
C ILE A 221 -12.20 1.61 11.32
N THR A 222 -12.99 0.58 11.60
CA THR A 222 -12.98 -0.06 12.92
C THR A 222 -11.58 -0.52 13.30
N VAL A 223 -10.84 -1.13 12.35
CA VAL A 223 -9.47 -1.59 12.54
C VAL A 223 -8.51 -0.42 12.82
N LEU A 224 -8.66 0.71 12.11
CA LEU A 224 -7.84 1.89 12.36
C LEU A 224 -8.14 2.53 13.71
N VAL A 225 -9.42 2.63 14.09
CA VAL A 225 -9.82 3.20 15.37
C VAL A 225 -9.38 2.31 16.54
N THR A 226 -9.63 1.01 16.48
CA THR A 226 -9.20 0.08 17.53
C THR A 226 -7.68 -0.05 17.60
N GLY A 227 -6.99 0.10 16.47
CA GLY A 227 -5.54 0.09 16.39
C GLY A 227 -4.87 1.25 17.15
N LEU A 228 -5.58 2.36 17.39
CA LEU A 228 -5.09 3.45 18.24
C LEU A 228 -4.89 2.99 19.70
N CYS A 229 -5.65 2.00 20.15
CA CYS A 229 -5.61 1.45 21.50
C CYS A 229 -4.59 0.33 21.68
N TYR A 230 -3.86 -0.07 20.64
CA TYR A 230 -2.87 -1.15 20.75
C TYR A 230 -1.73 -0.78 21.72
N ARG A 231 -1.31 -1.74 22.55
CA ARG A 231 -0.24 -1.53 23.54
C ARG A 231 1.15 -1.47 22.92
N LYS A 232 1.41 -2.30 21.91
CA LYS A 232 2.72 -2.44 21.31
C LYS A 232 3.07 -1.29 20.40
N SER A 233 4.20 -0.63 20.66
CA SER A 233 4.68 0.52 19.88
C SER A 233 4.74 0.27 18.38
N TYR A 234 5.21 -0.91 17.96
CA TYR A 234 5.37 -1.22 16.54
C TYR A 234 4.03 -1.34 15.80
N GLU A 235 2.97 -1.80 16.48
CA GLU A 235 1.63 -1.88 15.91
C GLU A 235 1.03 -0.49 15.76
N ARG A 236 1.14 0.35 16.79
CA ARG A 236 0.69 1.74 16.75
C ARG A 236 1.36 2.55 15.64
N VAL A 237 2.67 2.39 15.44
CA VAL A 237 3.41 3.10 14.39
C VAL A 237 2.78 2.85 13.01
N LEU A 238 2.41 1.61 12.70
CA LEU A 238 1.78 1.29 11.42
C LEU A 238 0.39 1.91 11.29
N VAL A 239 -0.43 1.82 12.34
CA VAL A 239 -1.78 2.40 12.37
C VAL A 239 -1.73 3.93 12.25
N TYR A 240 -0.91 4.60 13.07
CA TYR A 240 -0.74 6.06 12.99
C TYR A 240 -0.20 6.50 11.64
N GLY A 241 0.79 5.77 11.09
CA GLY A 241 1.33 6.03 9.77
C GLY A 241 0.25 5.95 8.69
N CYS A 242 -0.57 4.91 8.70
CA CYS A 242 -1.70 4.78 7.77
C CYS A 242 -2.73 5.90 7.95
N ILE A 243 -3.15 6.21 9.19
CA ILE A 243 -4.10 7.28 9.45
C ILE A 243 -3.55 8.62 8.93
N ILE A 244 -2.33 8.98 9.27
CA ILE A 244 -1.72 10.25 8.86
C ILE A 244 -1.66 10.34 7.32
N VAL A 245 -1.16 9.31 6.65
CA VAL A 245 -1.03 9.34 5.18
C VAL A 245 -2.39 9.38 4.49
N LEU A 246 -3.39 8.66 5.02
CA LEU A 246 -4.71 8.57 4.42
C LEU A 246 -5.61 9.79 4.71
N THR A 247 -5.37 10.50 5.81
CA THR A 247 -6.22 11.63 6.22
C THR A 247 -5.65 13.00 5.89
N VAL A 248 -4.31 13.14 5.83
CA VAL A 248 -3.67 14.43 5.57
C VAL A 248 -3.55 14.69 4.07
N PRO A 249 -4.22 15.73 3.53
CA PRO A 249 -4.25 16.03 2.09
C PRO A 249 -2.87 16.29 1.48
N LEU A 250 -1.91 16.72 2.30
CA LEU A 250 -0.53 16.94 1.88
C LEU A 250 0.08 15.66 1.25
N PHE A 251 -0.17 14.49 1.83
CA PHE A 251 0.34 13.24 1.26
C PHE A 251 -0.32 12.93 -0.08
N ALA A 252 -1.65 13.12 -0.20
CA ALA A 252 -2.32 12.96 -1.48
C ALA A 252 -1.77 13.92 -2.55
N PHE A 253 -1.46 15.15 -2.18
CA PHE A 253 -0.83 16.13 -3.06
C PHE A 253 0.57 15.68 -3.49
N LEU A 254 1.45 15.32 -2.53
CA LEU A 254 2.82 14.86 -2.81
C LEU A 254 2.83 13.59 -3.66
N LEU A 255 1.97 12.62 -3.34
CA LEU A 255 1.87 11.36 -4.07
C LEU A 255 1.30 11.52 -5.48
N ASN A 256 0.60 12.63 -5.76
CA ASN A 256 0.17 13.03 -7.10
C ASN A 256 1.18 13.95 -7.81
N GLY A 257 2.43 13.97 -7.37
CA GLY A 257 3.51 14.74 -7.98
C GLY A 257 3.43 16.25 -7.73
N GLY A 258 2.72 16.69 -6.69
CA GLY A 258 2.56 18.11 -6.37
C GLY A 258 1.61 18.88 -7.31
N LEU A 259 0.81 18.17 -8.12
CA LEU A 259 -0.05 18.79 -9.13
C LEU A 259 -1.48 19.00 -8.65
N TYR A 260 -2.05 18.02 -7.95
CA TYR A 260 -3.45 18.02 -7.50
C TYR A 260 -3.68 17.03 -6.35
N ILE A 261 -4.80 17.18 -5.64
CA ILE A 261 -5.24 16.24 -4.61
C ILE A 261 -6.25 15.29 -5.24
N ARG A 262 -5.91 13.99 -5.33
CA ARG A 262 -6.84 12.92 -5.74
C ARG A 262 -6.56 11.63 -4.98
N ASP A 263 -7.62 10.91 -4.70
CA ASP A 263 -7.67 9.75 -3.82
C ASP A 263 -6.99 8.52 -4.39
N LYS A 264 -6.86 8.43 -5.71
CA LYS A 264 -6.16 7.33 -6.40
C LYS A 264 -4.74 7.10 -5.89
N ALA A 265 -4.10 8.13 -5.32
CA ALA A 265 -2.79 8.01 -4.69
C ALA A 265 -2.78 7.08 -3.48
N MET A 266 -3.96 6.76 -2.91
CA MET A 266 -4.12 5.90 -1.74
C MET A 266 -4.21 4.40 -2.09
N ILE A 267 -4.43 4.05 -3.36
CA ILE A 267 -4.54 2.66 -3.82
C ILE A 267 -3.34 1.78 -3.39
N PRO A 268 -2.08 2.25 -3.42
CA PRO A 268 -0.93 1.47 -2.96
C PRO A 268 -0.96 1.06 -1.49
N PHE A 269 -1.77 1.72 -0.65
CA PHE A 269 -1.91 1.38 0.77
C PHE A 269 -2.89 0.23 1.03
N LEU A 270 -3.63 -0.19 0.01
CA LEU A 270 -4.63 -1.25 0.12
C LEU A 270 -4.08 -2.56 0.70
N PRO A 271 -2.95 -3.13 0.24
CA PRO A 271 -2.38 -4.33 0.85
C PRO A 271 -2.01 -4.13 2.33
N LEU A 272 -1.55 -2.93 2.68
CA LEU A 272 -1.16 -2.61 4.06
C LEU A 272 -2.36 -2.53 4.99
N LEU A 273 -3.47 -1.94 4.53
CA LEU A 273 -4.75 -1.94 5.27
C LEU A 273 -5.28 -3.36 5.44
N CYS A 274 -5.21 -4.18 4.39
CA CYS A 274 -5.58 -5.60 4.50
C CYS A 274 -4.70 -6.35 5.51
N TYR A 275 -3.40 -6.03 5.58
CA TYR A 275 -2.53 -6.59 6.61
C TYR A 275 -3.00 -6.19 8.03
N LEU A 276 -3.35 -4.93 8.26
CA LEU A 276 -3.91 -4.46 9.54
C LEU A 276 -5.24 -5.17 9.88
N MET A 277 -6.09 -5.40 8.88
CA MET A 277 -7.33 -6.15 9.06
C MET A 277 -7.07 -7.60 9.46
N ALA A 278 -6.10 -8.26 8.82
CA ALA A 278 -5.71 -9.62 9.19
C ALA A 278 -5.18 -9.69 10.63
N ASP A 279 -4.40 -8.69 11.05
CA ASP A 279 -3.89 -8.59 12.43
C ASP A 279 -5.02 -8.38 13.44
N TYR A 280 -5.97 -7.51 13.12
CA TYR A 280 -7.17 -7.29 13.93
C TYR A 280 -8.00 -8.57 14.11
N PHE A 281 -8.30 -9.28 13.01
CA PHE A 281 -9.06 -10.53 13.08
C PHE A 281 -8.33 -11.61 13.89
N ARG A 282 -7.00 -11.71 13.76
CA ARG A 282 -6.20 -12.62 14.57
C ARG A 282 -6.29 -12.29 16.06
N LYS A 283 -6.17 -11.02 16.43
CA LYS A 283 -6.29 -10.56 17.81
C LYS A 283 -7.69 -10.78 18.40
N GLN A 284 -8.72 -10.62 17.56
CA GLN A 284 -10.09 -10.88 17.95
C GLN A 284 -10.32 -12.39 18.20
N GLU A 285 -9.81 -13.26 17.33
CA GLU A 285 -9.88 -14.71 17.50
C GLU A 285 -9.16 -15.16 18.78
N ASN A 286 -8.02 -14.56 19.08
CA ASN A 286 -7.23 -14.84 20.29
C ASN A 286 -7.78 -14.14 21.56
N LYS A 287 -8.86 -13.37 21.48
CA LYS A 287 -9.42 -12.55 22.56
C LYS A 287 -8.44 -11.51 23.16
N GLU A 288 -7.39 -11.17 22.45
CA GLU A 288 -6.38 -10.20 22.90
C GLU A 288 -6.99 -8.80 23.04
N ILE A 289 -7.92 -8.42 22.15
CA ILE A 289 -8.62 -7.11 22.17
C ILE A 289 -9.50 -6.95 23.41
N GLN A 290 -10.16 -8.02 23.88
CA GLN A 290 -10.99 -7.94 25.08
C GLN A 290 -10.13 -7.67 26.33
N ASN A 291 -8.95 -8.25 26.41
CA ASN A 291 -8.02 -8.03 27.52
C ASN A 291 -7.39 -6.63 27.47
N GLU A 292 -7.20 -6.05 26.29
CA GLU A 292 -6.70 -4.67 26.14
C GLU A 292 -7.76 -3.63 26.53
N ASN A 293 -9.02 -3.84 26.17
CA ASN A 293 -10.12 -2.92 26.50
C ASN A 293 -10.51 -2.94 27.99
N HIS A 294 -10.37 -4.07 28.68
CA HIS A 294 -10.62 -4.13 30.13
C HIS A 294 -9.70 -3.21 30.94
N HIS A 295 -8.51 -2.93 30.45
CA HIS A 295 -7.57 -2.02 31.12
C HIS A 295 -7.81 -0.53 30.80
N ILE A 296 -8.52 -0.21 29.71
CA ILE A 296 -8.86 1.19 29.34
C ILE A 296 -10.07 1.66 30.17
N PHE A 297 -10.97 0.76 30.56
CA PHE A 297 -12.09 1.09 31.45
C PHE A 297 -11.72 1.13 32.95
N LEU A 298 -10.50 0.76 33.31
CA LEU A 298 -9.98 0.78 34.68
C LEU A 298 -8.99 1.95 34.93
N LEU A 299 -8.74 2.80 33.94
CA LEU A 299 -8.03 4.08 34.05
C LEU A 299 -9.01 5.24 33.82
#